data_8b202fa9121d7c5fe4fd426e2804f891
#
_entry.id   8b202fa9121d7c5fe4fd426e2804f891
#
_cell.length_a   1.000
_cell.length_b   1.000
_cell.length_c   1.000
_cell.angle_alpha   90.00
_cell.angle_beta   90.00
_cell.angle_gamma   90.00
#
_symmetry.space_group_name_H-M   'P 1'
#
loop_
_entity.id
_entity.type
_entity.pdbx_description
1 polymer ?
#
loop_
_entity_poly.entity_id
_entity_poly.type
_entity_poly.pdbx_seq_one_letter_code
_entity_poly.pdbx_strand_id
1 'polypeptide(L)'
;GLGESLAPLDWDVIAYFSMGGAMHDAAIAAWSCKGWHDYVRPVSALRWMADRGQCTDPELPNYHGAGLPIIPGHIEQIGPEDPVELRGPENEHLYEMKIRCWKGPDYIGVPALQWAGVDWIRAREWWPYQRPTFVTPPFAGYVSGHSTFSRAAAEVLTALTGDAFFPGGMGAFPVEAHEFLVFEDGPSMDFELQWATYRDAADQSALSRIWGGIHPPIDDYPGRAMGEVVGMDAFLLAEQYAFPLLGTDCFEAGGYPCLCPGDFNSDGLRNLPDLLLLLVHFGEAVDVGGNGASPVLDLDGSGDVNTGDLLGMLTVWGQPC
;
A
#
# COMPACT_ATOMS: atom_id res chain seq x y z
N GLY A 1 -0.34 4.97 24.86
CA GLY A 1 -1.23 3.82 24.76
C GLY A 1 -2.33 3.87 25.82
N LEU A 2 -3.46 3.32 25.51
CA LEU A 2 -4.63 3.29 26.41
C LEU A 2 -4.73 2.00 27.22
N GLY A 3 -3.81 1.05 27.00
CA GLY A 3 -3.82 -0.26 27.62
C GLY A 3 -2.94 -0.40 28.87
N GLU A 4 -2.93 -1.59 29.46
CA GLU A 4 -2.04 -1.95 30.55
C GLU A 4 -0.59 -2.04 30.08
N SER A 5 0.34 -1.64 30.93
CA SER A 5 1.78 -1.73 30.66
C SER A 5 2.25 -3.18 30.71
N LEU A 6 2.76 -3.70 29.62
CA LEU A 6 3.40 -5.02 29.55
C LEU A 6 4.85 -4.97 30.02
N ALA A 7 5.36 -6.11 30.49
CA ALA A 7 6.80 -6.26 30.69
C ALA A 7 7.54 -6.17 29.32
N PRO A 8 8.75 -5.63 29.27
CA PRO A 8 9.44 -5.42 27.98
C PRO A 8 9.54 -6.67 27.09
N LEU A 9 9.80 -7.83 27.66
CA LEU A 9 9.90 -9.09 26.92
C LEU A 9 8.54 -9.53 26.36
N ASP A 10 7.47 -9.37 27.14
CA ASP A 10 6.12 -9.73 26.67
C ASP A 10 5.68 -8.81 25.54
N TRP A 11 5.98 -7.51 25.67
CA TRP A 11 5.77 -6.54 24.60
C TRP A 11 6.52 -6.93 23.32
N ASP A 12 7.80 -7.24 23.41
CA ASP A 12 8.61 -7.62 22.25
C ASP A 12 8.05 -8.89 21.58
N VAL A 13 7.69 -9.90 22.37
CA VAL A 13 7.16 -11.16 21.85
C VAL A 13 5.83 -10.91 21.11
N ILE A 14 4.89 -10.18 21.70
CA ILE A 14 3.59 -9.91 21.10
C ILE A 14 3.73 -9.03 19.86
N ALA A 15 4.56 -7.99 19.94
CA ALA A 15 4.79 -7.09 18.81
C ALA A 15 5.41 -7.80 17.60
N TYR A 16 6.46 -8.59 17.81
CA TYR A 16 7.08 -9.36 16.72
C TYR A 16 6.19 -10.47 16.20
N PHE A 17 5.43 -11.14 17.05
CA PHE A 17 4.50 -12.18 16.63
C PHE A 17 3.36 -11.60 15.77
N SER A 18 2.71 -10.54 16.24
CA SER A 18 1.62 -9.87 15.51
C SER A 18 2.10 -9.29 14.18
N MET A 19 3.24 -8.58 14.22
CA MET A 19 3.85 -8.00 13.02
C MET A 19 4.29 -9.08 12.02
N GLY A 20 4.92 -10.16 12.52
CA GLY A 20 5.37 -11.29 11.69
C GLY A 20 4.20 -11.99 11.00
N GLY A 21 3.11 -12.21 11.71
CA GLY A 21 1.86 -12.76 11.15
C GLY A 21 1.28 -11.86 10.06
N ALA A 22 1.10 -10.57 10.36
CA ALA A 22 0.59 -9.61 9.40
C ALA A 22 1.45 -9.49 8.13
N MET A 23 2.77 -9.49 8.27
CA MET A 23 3.67 -9.45 7.11
C MET A 23 3.59 -10.73 6.28
N HIS A 24 3.49 -11.90 6.92
CA HIS A 24 3.33 -13.18 6.24
C HIS A 24 2.01 -13.21 5.44
N ASP A 25 0.91 -12.82 6.06
CA ASP A 25 -0.41 -12.88 5.43
C ASP A 25 -0.57 -11.80 4.34
N ALA A 26 0.00 -10.62 4.55
CA ALA A 26 0.09 -9.57 3.52
C ALA A 26 0.89 -10.06 2.29
N ALA A 27 1.95 -10.85 2.50
CA ALA A 27 2.69 -11.47 1.40
C ALA A 27 1.80 -12.44 0.62
N ILE A 28 1.13 -13.35 1.30
CA ILE A 28 0.25 -14.34 0.66
C ILE A 28 -0.85 -13.64 -0.13
N ALA A 29 -1.55 -12.67 0.48
CA ALA A 29 -2.63 -11.93 -0.15
C ALA A 29 -2.16 -11.17 -1.40
N ALA A 30 -1.10 -10.36 -1.27
CA ALA A 30 -0.57 -9.57 -2.38
C ALA A 30 -0.04 -10.44 -3.53
N TRP A 31 0.70 -11.52 -3.23
CA TRP A 31 1.25 -12.40 -4.26
C TRP A 31 0.20 -13.31 -4.90
N SER A 32 -0.86 -13.66 -4.19
CA SER A 32 -2.03 -14.33 -4.78
C SER A 32 -2.69 -13.45 -5.84
N CYS A 33 -2.94 -12.16 -5.52
CA CYS A 33 -3.43 -11.21 -6.50
C CYS A 33 -2.49 -11.02 -7.67
N LYS A 34 -1.18 -10.90 -7.43
CA LYS A 34 -0.19 -10.79 -8.49
C LYS A 34 -0.19 -11.98 -9.43
N GLY A 35 -0.25 -13.19 -8.88
CA GLY A 35 -0.30 -14.43 -9.67
C GLY A 35 -1.61 -14.56 -10.46
N TRP A 36 -2.72 -14.15 -9.88
CA TRP A 36 -4.02 -14.22 -10.54
C TRP A 36 -4.19 -13.25 -11.70
N HIS A 37 -3.79 -11.97 -11.51
CA HIS A 37 -4.01 -10.92 -12.50
C HIS A 37 -2.88 -10.81 -13.53
N ASP A 38 -1.67 -11.24 -13.19
CA ASP A 38 -0.47 -11.14 -14.03
C ASP A 38 -0.32 -9.78 -14.74
N TYR A 39 -0.51 -8.70 -13.99
CA TYR A 39 -0.65 -7.35 -14.53
C TYR A 39 0.70 -6.73 -14.88
N VAL A 40 0.72 -6.01 -16.02
CA VAL A 40 1.94 -5.42 -16.59
C VAL A 40 2.54 -4.31 -15.72
N ARG A 41 3.86 -4.18 -15.74
CA ARG A 41 4.60 -3.08 -15.11
C ARG A 41 4.66 -1.84 -16.00
N PRO A 42 4.73 -0.62 -15.40
CA PRO A 42 4.78 0.64 -16.15
C PRO A 42 5.86 0.69 -17.23
N VAL A 43 7.07 0.17 -16.97
CA VAL A 43 8.16 0.18 -17.94
C VAL A 43 7.79 -0.57 -19.23
N SER A 44 7.13 -1.71 -19.12
CA SER A 44 6.68 -2.48 -20.27
C SER A 44 5.48 -1.83 -20.96
N ALA A 45 4.50 -1.35 -20.17
CA ALA A 45 3.31 -0.72 -20.71
C ALA A 45 3.63 0.58 -21.48
N LEU A 46 4.39 1.49 -20.88
CA LEU A 46 4.71 2.80 -21.47
C LEU A 46 5.53 2.64 -22.74
N ARG A 47 6.55 1.79 -22.73
CA ARG A 47 7.38 1.53 -23.92
C ARG A 47 6.56 0.88 -25.05
N TRP A 48 5.72 -0.08 -24.71
CA TRP A 48 4.83 -0.74 -25.66
C TRP A 48 3.82 0.22 -26.29
N MET A 49 3.24 1.14 -25.48
CA MET A 49 2.34 2.18 -25.99
C MET A 49 3.09 3.22 -26.83
N ALA A 50 4.30 3.61 -26.43
CA ALA A 50 5.15 4.54 -27.17
C ALA A 50 5.48 4.04 -28.57
N ASP A 51 5.78 2.75 -28.73
CA ASP A 51 6.05 2.12 -30.04
C ASP A 51 4.83 2.16 -30.98
N ARG A 52 3.62 2.41 -30.47
CA ARG A 52 2.38 2.54 -31.26
C ARG A 52 2.03 3.97 -31.64
N GLY A 53 2.73 4.95 -31.06
CA GLY A 53 2.46 6.36 -31.31
C GLY A 53 1.46 6.98 -30.36
N GLN A 54 0.60 7.86 -30.85
CA GLN A 54 -0.36 8.61 -30.04
C GLN A 54 -1.81 8.10 -30.20
N CYS A 55 -2.67 8.30 -29.19
CA CYS A 55 -4.07 7.88 -29.22
C CYS A 55 -5.06 9.04 -29.11
N THR A 56 -4.60 10.29 -29.16
CA THR A 56 -5.45 11.48 -28.90
C THR A 56 -6.13 12.00 -30.14
N ASP A 57 -5.43 12.11 -31.25
CA ASP A 57 -5.97 12.74 -32.48
C ASP A 57 -5.74 11.85 -33.70
N PRO A 58 -6.81 11.30 -34.30
CA PRO A 58 -6.73 10.46 -35.50
C PRO A 58 -6.14 11.16 -36.73
N GLU A 59 -6.17 12.50 -36.79
CA GLU A 59 -5.66 13.27 -37.92
C GLU A 59 -4.14 13.52 -37.81
N LEU A 60 -3.55 13.32 -36.64
CA LEU A 60 -2.11 13.45 -36.46
C LEU A 60 -1.37 12.17 -36.86
N PRO A 61 -0.09 12.29 -37.28
CA PRO A 61 0.75 11.14 -37.61
C PRO A 61 0.83 10.11 -36.47
N ASN A 62 1.11 8.87 -36.83
CA ASN A 62 1.31 7.76 -35.86
C ASN A 62 0.13 7.61 -34.88
N TYR A 63 -1.10 7.79 -35.34
CA TYR A 63 -2.28 7.49 -34.54
C TYR A 63 -2.48 6.00 -34.38
N HIS A 64 -2.70 5.58 -33.14
CA HIS A 64 -3.09 4.22 -32.79
C HIS A 64 -3.89 4.22 -31.49
N GLY A 65 -5.06 3.56 -31.45
CA GLY A 65 -5.95 3.57 -30.26
C GLY A 65 -5.33 3.02 -28.98
N ALA A 66 -4.21 2.29 -29.05
CA ALA A 66 -3.45 1.81 -27.91
C ALA A 66 -2.09 2.56 -27.76
N GLY A 67 -1.95 3.72 -28.37
CA GLY A 67 -0.79 4.61 -28.22
C GLY A 67 -0.82 5.39 -26.89
N LEU A 68 0.18 6.26 -26.72
CA LEU A 68 0.22 7.19 -25.59
C LEU A 68 -0.72 8.39 -25.83
N PRO A 69 -1.37 8.94 -24.81
CA PRO A 69 -2.11 10.19 -24.94
C PRO A 69 -1.13 11.36 -25.15
N ILE A 70 -1.50 12.34 -25.96
CA ILE A 70 -0.79 13.62 -26.01
C ILE A 70 -1.23 14.45 -24.81
N ILE A 71 -0.27 14.82 -23.96
CA ILE A 71 -0.46 15.68 -22.78
C ILE A 71 0.56 16.82 -22.87
N PRO A 72 0.14 18.04 -23.26
CA PRO A 72 1.06 19.17 -23.45
C PRO A 72 1.99 19.40 -22.27
N GLY A 73 3.29 19.54 -22.55
CA GLY A 73 4.34 19.70 -21.54
C GLY A 73 4.80 18.41 -20.84
N HIS A 74 4.15 17.28 -21.11
CA HIS A 74 4.49 15.99 -20.47
C HIS A 74 4.67 14.85 -21.45
N ILE A 75 3.75 14.68 -22.41
CA ILE A 75 3.80 13.63 -23.44
C ILE A 75 3.40 14.27 -24.77
N GLU A 76 4.31 14.28 -25.74
CA GLU A 76 4.11 14.95 -27.02
C GLU A 76 4.72 14.12 -28.16
N GLN A 77 4.43 14.51 -29.40
CA GLN A 77 5.15 13.99 -30.55
C GLN A 77 6.44 14.78 -30.79
N ILE A 78 7.47 14.09 -31.30
CA ILE A 78 8.69 14.70 -31.70
C ILE A 78 8.44 15.48 -33.01
N GLY A 79 8.68 16.79 -32.99
CA GLY A 79 8.53 17.70 -34.14
C GLY A 79 9.85 18.02 -34.82
N PRO A 80 9.81 18.69 -35.99
CA PRO A 80 11.01 19.08 -36.72
C PRO A 80 11.88 20.13 -35.99
N GLU A 81 11.31 20.86 -35.01
CA GLU A 81 12.01 21.84 -34.17
C GLU A 81 12.66 21.23 -32.94
N ASP A 82 12.38 19.96 -32.65
CA ASP A 82 13.02 19.28 -31.52
C ASP A 82 14.53 19.09 -31.77
N PRO A 83 15.33 18.99 -30.70
CA PRO A 83 16.78 18.73 -30.82
C PRO A 83 17.08 17.45 -31.61
N VAL A 84 18.25 17.41 -32.24
CA VAL A 84 18.70 16.27 -33.04
C VAL A 84 18.79 14.97 -32.21
N GLU A 85 19.06 15.11 -30.93
CA GLU A 85 19.13 14.00 -29.98
C GLU A 85 17.77 13.27 -29.84
N LEU A 86 16.67 13.98 -30.04
CA LEU A 86 15.30 13.39 -30.00
C LEU A 86 14.87 12.92 -31.39
N ARG A 87 15.01 13.78 -32.42
CA ARG A 87 14.51 13.50 -33.78
C ARG A 87 15.41 12.62 -34.65
N GLY A 88 16.64 12.41 -34.19
CA GLY A 88 17.70 11.75 -34.99
C GLY A 88 18.30 12.63 -36.07
N PRO A 89 19.56 12.37 -36.49
CA PRO A 89 20.28 13.18 -37.47
C PRO A 89 19.61 13.21 -38.86
N GLU A 90 18.87 12.15 -39.21
CA GLU A 90 18.13 12.05 -40.47
C GLU A 90 16.61 12.25 -40.29
N ASN A 91 16.19 12.74 -39.12
CA ASN A 91 14.80 12.89 -38.71
C ASN A 91 14.02 11.55 -38.61
N GLU A 92 14.70 10.45 -38.38
CA GLU A 92 14.17 9.10 -38.38
C GLU A 92 13.18 8.86 -37.23
N HIS A 93 13.19 9.72 -36.20
CA HIS A 93 12.28 9.65 -35.03
C HIS A 93 11.14 10.69 -35.05
N LEU A 94 10.96 11.43 -36.18
CA LEU A 94 9.85 12.36 -36.31
C LEU A 94 8.51 11.65 -36.08
N TYR A 95 7.66 12.31 -35.30
CA TYR A 95 6.34 11.85 -34.90
C TYR A 95 6.32 10.64 -33.95
N GLU A 96 7.49 10.12 -33.53
CA GLU A 96 7.53 9.24 -32.35
C GLU A 96 7.10 10.02 -31.09
N MET A 97 6.75 9.29 -30.02
CA MET A 97 6.37 9.91 -28.76
C MET A 97 7.59 10.29 -27.92
N LYS A 98 7.60 11.50 -27.38
CA LYS A 98 8.52 11.98 -26.35
C LYS A 98 7.81 12.17 -25.02
N ILE A 99 8.53 11.98 -23.93
CA ILE A 99 8.03 12.16 -22.58
C ILE A 99 9.01 12.99 -21.76
N ARG A 100 8.48 13.89 -20.93
CA ARG A 100 9.30 14.71 -20.02
C ARG A 100 9.41 14.01 -18.68
N CYS A 101 10.57 13.46 -18.38
CA CYS A 101 10.83 12.68 -17.18
C CYS A 101 12.32 12.67 -16.82
N TRP A 102 12.69 11.93 -15.78
CA TRP A 102 14.08 11.61 -15.49
C TRP A 102 14.73 10.95 -16.72
N LYS A 103 15.89 11.44 -17.12
CA LYS A 103 16.52 11.02 -18.38
C LYS A 103 17.02 9.57 -18.38
N GLY A 104 17.19 8.98 -17.21
CA GLY A 104 17.63 7.60 -17.07
C GLY A 104 19.11 7.44 -16.70
N PRO A 105 19.54 6.21 -16.42
CA PRO A 105 20.89 5.93 -15.92
C PRO A 105 22.00 6.16 -16.94
N ASP A 106 21.71 6.12 -18.24
CA ASP A 106 22.71 6.28 -19.31
C ASP A 106 23.33 7.70 -19.34
N TYR A 107 22.69 8.66 -18.66
CA TYR A 107 23.19 10.04 -18.50
C TYR A 107 24.10 10.23 -17.29
N ILE A 108 24.39 9.16 -16.54
CA ILE A 108 25.16 9.18 -15.30
C ILE A 108 26.41 8.33 -15.47
N GLY A 109 27.55 8.97 -15.62
CA GLY A 109 28.84 8.26 -15.73
C GLY A 109 29.44 7.91 -14.37
N VAL A 110 29.26 8.80 -13.36
CA VAL A 110 29.76 8.63 -11.99
C VAL A 110 28.63 8.92 -11.00
N PRO A 111 27.93 7.91 -10.50
CA PRO A 111 26.76 8.10 -9.63
C PRO A 111 26.97 8.97 -8.39
N ALA A 112 28.16 8.93 -7.80
CA ALA A 112 28.47 9.73 -6.62
C ALA A 112 28.70 11.23 -6.89
N LEU A 113 28.70 11.66 -8.17
CA LEU A 113 29.06 13.03 -8.56
C LEU A 113 28.09 13.61 -9.60
N GLN A 114 27.17 12.83 -10.13
CA GLN A 114 26.33 13.20 -11.27
C GLN A 114 24.88 12.80 -11.04
N TRP A 115 23.99 13.59 -11.62
CA TRP A 115 22.55 13.29 -11.72
C TRP A 115 22.08 13.48 -13.17
N ALA A 116 21.09 12.71 -13.58
CA ALA A 116 20.58 12.79 -14.96
C ALA A 116 19.68 14.01 -15.18
N GLY A 117 18.95 14.43 -14.17
CA GLY A 117 17.95 15.50 -14.29
C GLY A 117 16.70 15.08 -15.04
N VAL A 118 15.79 16.04 -15.23
CA VAL A 118 14.50 15.86 -15.93
C VAL A 118 14.53 16.65 -17.22
N ASP A 119 14.24 15.98 -18.34
CA ASP A 119 14.11 16.59 -19.67
C ASP A 119 13.27 15.69 -20.57
N TRP A 120 13.10 16.11 -21.83
CA TRP A 120 12.47 15.30 -22.87
C TRP A 120 13.38 14.16 -23.30
N ILE A 121 12.81 12.95 -23.36
CA ILE A 121 13.43 11.77 -23.96
C ILE A 121 12.42 11.09 -24.88
N ARG A 122 12.89 10.20 -25.77
CA ARG A 122 11.98 9.34 -26.53
C ARG A 122 11.23 8.42 -25.57
N ALA A 123 9.90 8.39 -25.65
CA ALA A 123 9.07 7.65 -24.69
C ALA A 123 9.34 6.13 -24.68
N ARG A 124 9.77 5.58 -25.82
CA ARG A 124 10.21 4.18 -25.93
C ARG A 124 11.46 3.84 -25.10
N GLU A 125 12.22 4.86 -24.70
CA GLU A 125 13.42 4.74 -23.86
C GLU A 125 13.15 5.05 -22.40
N TRP A 126 11.89 5.32 -22.06
CA TRP A 126 11.52 5.66 -20.68
C TRP A 126 12.06 4.65 -19.67
N TRP A 127 12.66 5.17 -18.61
CA TRP A 127 13.21 4.41 -17.52
C TRP A 127 12.54 4.82 -16.19
N PRO A 128 12.08 3.89 -15.36
CA PRO A 128 11.58 4.23 -14.03
C PRO A 128 12.72 4.79 -13.17
N TYR A 129 12.40 5.65 -12.22
CA TYR A 129 13.38 6.22 -11.29
C TYR A 129 13.88 5.14 -10.33
N GLN A 130 14.74 4.26 -10.83
CA GLN A 130 15.28 3.08 -10.16
C GLN A 130 16.74 2.86 -10.56
N ARG A 131 17.48 2.14 -9.70
CA ARG A 131 18.87 1.75 -10.03
C ARG A 131 18.91 0.81 -11.25
N PRO A 132 19.97 0.84 -12.06
CA PRO A 132 20.08 -0.02 -13.25
C PRO A 132 20.02 -1.52 -12.94
N THR A 133 20.47 -1.93 -11.75
CA THR A 133 20.45 -3.33 -11.31
C THR A 133 19.08 -3.80 -10.80
N PHE A 134 18.11 -2.89 -10.72
CA PHE A 134 16.75 -3.19 -10.27
C PHE A 134 15.75 -2.26 -10.95
N VAL A 135 15.54 -2.44 -12.24
CA VAL A 135 14.67 -1.59 -13.08
C VAL A 135 13.22 -1.64 -12.62
N THR A 136 12.72 -2.84 -12.36
CA THR A 136 11.40 -3.10 -11.81
C THR A 136 11.40 -4.46 -11.15
N PRO A 137 10.56 -4.73 -10.13
CA PRO A 137 10.40 -6.08 -9.59
C PRO A 137 10.06 -7.09 -10.70
N PRO A 138 10.71 -8.28 -10.74
CA PRO A 138 10.54 -9.26 -11.81
C PRO A 138 9.26 -10.12 -11.63
N PHE A 139 8.16 -9.48 -11.25
CA PHE A 139 6.84 -10.11 -11.05
C PHE A 139 5.73 -9.08 -11.28
N ALA A 140 4.50 -9.55 -11.42
CA ALA A 140 3.31 -8.76 -11.75
C ALA A 140 3.12 -7.50 -10.87
N GLY A 141 2.49 -6.46 -11.44
CA GLY A 141 2.28 -5.18 -10.79
C GLY A 141 1.21 -5.23 -9.70
N TYR A 142 0.01 -5.60 -10.08
CA TYR A 142 -1.20 -5.51 -9.27
C TYR A 142 -1.30 -6.67 -8.25
N VAL A 143 -1.50 -6.39 -6.96
CA VAL A 143 -1.49 -5.12 -6.26
C VAL A 143 -0.06 -4.74 -5.83
N SER A 144 0.16 -3.48 -5.37
CA SER A 144 1.46 -3.06 -4.83
C SER A 144 1.76 -3.76 -3.50
N GLY A 145 2.83 -4.56 -3.46
CA GLY A 145 3.26 -5.22 -2.22
C GLY A 145 3.64 -4.21 -1.12
N HIS A 146 4.35 -3.14 -1.45
CA HIS A 146 4.68 -2.09 -0.47
C HIS A 146 3.44 -1.46 0.15
N SER A 147 2.42 -1.17 -0.65
CA SER A 147 1.15 -0.62 -0.15
C SER A 147 0.45 -1.58 0.81
N THR A 148 0.45 -2.88 0.50
CA THR A 148 -0.16 -3.92 1.33
C THR A 148 0.61 -4.10 2.65
N PHE A 149 1.92 -4.31 2.57
CA PHE A 149 2.75 -4.51 3.76
C PHE A 149 2.77 -3.31 4.69
N SER A 150 3.00 -2.10 4.12
CA SER A 150 3.12 -0.90 4.94
C SER A 150 1.82 -0.57 5.66
N ARG A 151 0.68 -0.75 4.98
CA ARG A 151 -0.62 -0.54 5.59
C ARG A 151 -0.90 -1.60 6.65
N ALA A 152 -0.66 -2.88 6.41
CA ALA A 152 -0.83 -3.93 7.41
C ALA A 152 0.03 -3.67 8.65
N ALA A 153 1.28 -3.22 8.46
CA ALA A 153 2.14 -2.84 9.57
C ALA A 153 1.60 -1.65 10.37
N ALA A 154 1.07 -0.62 9.68
CA ALA A 154 0.48 0.54 10.33
C ALA A 154 -0.75 0.19 11.19
N GLU A 155 -1.60 -0.72 10.71
CA GLU A 155 -2.76 -1.20 11.47
C GLU A 155 -2.32 -1.98 12.72
N VAL A 156 -1.39 -2.92 12.58
CA VAL A 156 -0.84 -3.67 13.72
C VAL A 156 -0.21 -2.73 14.75
N LEU A 157 0.60 -1.76 14.31
CA LEU A 157 1.23 -0.81 15.24
C LEU A 157 0.19 0.07 15.94
N THR A 158 -0.82 0.53 15.21
CA THR A 158 -1.92 1.31 15.80
C THR A 158 -2.66 0.52 16.86
N ALA A 159 -2.99 -0.74 16.57
CA ALA A 159 -3.68 -1.61 17.51
C ALA A 159 -2.83 -1.96 18.74
N LEU A 160 -1.55 -2.34 18.52
CA LEU A 160 -0.60 -2.67 19.59
C LEU A 160 -0.35 -1.51 20.56
N THR A 161 -0.23 -0.28 20.02
CA THR A 161 0.06 0.90 20.85
C THR A 161 -1.21 1.54 21.41
N GLY A 162 -2.37 1.21 20.87
CA GLY A 162 -3.64 1.88 21.18
C GLY A 162 -3.65 3.35 20.72
N ASP A 163 -2.76 3.73 19.80
CA ASP A 163 -2.63 5.10 19.29
C ASP A 163 -2.17 5.06 17.84
N ALA A 164 -2.78 5.88 16.99
CA ALA A 164 -2.38 6.00 15.59
C ALA A 164 -1.07 6.77 15.40
N PHE A 165 -0.67 7.58 16.39
CA PHE A 165 0.51 8.43 16.32
C PHE A 165 1.78 7.71 16.74
N PHE A 166 2.90 8.12 16.13
CA PHE A 166 4.21 7.68 16.59
C PHE A 166 4.45 8.07 18.06
N PRO A 167 5.19 7.26 18.83
CA PRO A 167 5.60 7.63 20.19
C PRO A 167 6.28 9.00 20.20
N GLY A 168 5.80 9.90 21.07
CA GLY A 168 6.27 11.28 21.10
C GLY A 168 5.59 12.20 20.07
N GLY A 169 4.64 11.70 19.29
CA GLY A 169 3.82 12.46 18.35
C GLY A 169 4.39 12.61 16.93
N MET A 170 5.63 12.18 16.70
CA MET A 170 6.27 12.29 15.37
C MET A 170 7.32 11.19 15.17
N GLY A 171 7.20 10.45 14.06
CA GLY A 171 8.29 9.64 13.52
C GLY A 171 9.18 10.48 12.61
N ALA A 172 10.47 10.28 12.64
CA ALA A 172 11.42 11.03 11.83
C ALA A 172 12.52 10.13 11.26
N PHE A 173 12.96 10.42 10.03
CA PHE A 173 14.08 9.75 9.38
C PHE A 173 14.98 10.79 8.71
N PRO A 174 16.20 10.99 9.18
CA PRO A 174 17.14 11.93 8.59
C PRO A 174 17.69 11.39 7.26
N VAL A 175 17.81 12.29 6.29
CA VAL A 175 18.39 12.01 4.97
C VAL A 175 19.53 12.99 4.74
N GLU A 176 20.76 12.49 4.62
CA GLU A 176 21.95 13.28 4.44
C GLU A 176 22.18 13.61 2.96
N ALA A 177 22.66 14.84 2.71
CA ALA A 177 22.99 15.31 1.36
C ALA A 177 24.08 14.44 0.76
N HIS A 178 23.94 14.10 -0.53
CA HIS A 178 24.90 13.34 -1.33
C HIS A 178 25.21 11.90 -0.87
N GLU A 179 24.54 11.40 0.16
CA GLU A 179 24.83 10.07 0.72
C GLU A 179 23.67 9.07 0.60
N PHE A 180 22.46 9.53 0.27
CA PHE A 180 21.28 8.66 0.29
C PHE A 180 21.08 7.86 -1.00
N LEU A 181 21.24 8.50 -2.18
CA LEU A 181 21.02 7.84 -3.46
C LEU A 181 22.25 7.05 -3.90
N VAL A 182 22.01 5.85 -4.45
CA VAL A 182 23.10 4.94 -4.88
C VAL A 182 23.29 4.91 -6.40
N PHE A 183 22.39 5.48 -7.17
CA PHE A 183 22.42 5.43 -8.63
C PHE A 183 22.57 6.80 -9.29
N GLU A 184 22.45 7.88 -8.55
CA GLU A 184 22.85 9.24 -8.92
C GLU A 184 23.15 10.06 -7.68
N ASP A 185 23.77 11.21 -7.85
CA ASP A 185 24.10 12.12 -6.75
C ASP A 185 22.82 12.78 -6.21
N GLY A 186 22.64 12.74 -4.88
CA GLY A 186 21.50 13.33 -4.21
C GLY A 186 21.23 12.77 -2.81
N PRO A 187 20.35 13.45 -2.08
CA PRO A 187 19.74 14.76 -2.34
C PRO A 187 20.76 15.90 -2.24
N SER A 188 20.39 17.10 -2.74
CA SER A 188 21.29 18.25 -2.74
C SER A 188 21.43 18.97 -1.39
N MET A 189 20.65 18.58 -0.39
CA MET A 189 20.67 19.14 0.96
C MET A 189 20.18 18.12 1.97
N ASP A 190 20.58 18.27 3.21
CA ASP A 190 20.03 17.50 4.33
C ASP A 190 18.57 17.84 4.52
N PHE A 191 17.76 16.83 4.80
CA PHE A 191 16.37 17.00 5.19
C PHE A 191 15.91 15.84 6.05
N GLU A 192 14.70 15.94 6.58
CA GLU A 192 14.11 14.92 7.42
C GLU A 192 12.72 14.55 6.88
N LEU A 193 12.49 13.24 6.69
CA LEU A 193 11.15 12.72 6.47
C LEU A 193 10.44 12.65 7.82
N GLN A 194 9.20 13.12 7.88
CA GLN A 194 8.44 13.19 9.12
C GLN A 194 7.03 12.67 8.92
N TRP A 195 6.53 11.91 9.90
CA TRP A 195 5.18 11.34 9.89
C TRP A 195 4.53 11.49 11.25
N ALA A 196 3.31 12.00 11.31
CA ALA A 196 2.55 12.07 12.54
C ALA A 196 2.03 10.66 12.93
N THR A 197 1.45 9.95 11.99
CA THR A 197 0.85 8.63 12.20
C THR A 197 1.60 7.52 11.47
N TYR A 198 1.41 6.27 11.94
CA TYR A 198 1.91 5.09 11.23
C TYR A 198 1.34 4.99 9.82
N ARG A 199 0.07 5.41 9.62
CA ARG A 199 -0.57 5.46 8.30
C ARG A 199 0.10 6.48 7.37
N ASP A 200 0.56 7.64 7.87
CA ASP A 200 1.30 8.62 7.04
C ASP A 200 2.58 8.01 6.49
N ALA A 201 3.34 7.30 7.33
CA ALA A 201 4.55 6.59 6.90
C ALA A 201 4.24 5.49 5.89
N ALA A 202 3.17 4.72 6.13
CA ALA A 202 2.70 3.67 5.21
C ALA A 202 2.28 4.26 3.86
N ASP A 203 1.57 5.36 3.85
CA ASP A 203 1.11 6.05 2.65
C ASP A 203 2.27 6.62 1.84
N GLN A 204 3.28 7.18 2.49
CA GLN A 204 4.49 7.63 1.80
C GLN A 204 5.29 6.46 1.23
N SER A 205 5.42 5.35 1.96
CA SER A 205 6.02 4.12 1.44
C SER A 205 5.29 3.61 0.19
N ALA A 206 3.97 3.63 0.18
CA ALA A 206 3.14 3.26 -0.94
C ALA A 206 3.34 4.21 -2.15
N LEU A 207 3.27 5.53 -1.92
CA LEU A 207 3.48 6.56 -2.94
C LEU A 207 4.89 6.53 -3.53
N SER A 208 5.91 6.13 -2.76
CA SER A 208 7.28 6.00 -3.26
C SER A 208 7.37 5.08 -4.48
N ARG A 209 6.47 4.11 -4.62
CA ARG A 209 6.42 3.18 -5.73
C ARG A 209 5.88 3.85 -7.01
N ILE A 210 4.95 4.79 -6.85
CA ILE A 210 4.43 5.60 -7.96
C ILE A 210 5.50 6.60 -8.40
N TRP A 211 6.12 7.32 -7.46
CA TRP A 211 7.22 8.24 -7.76
C TRP A 211 8.41 7.53 -8.41
N GLY A 212 8.72 6.32 -7.96
CA GLY A 212 9.74 5.47 -8.56
C GLY A 212 9.38 4.87 -9.92
N GLY A 213 8.14 5.04 -10.39
CA GLY A 213 7.69 4.62 -11.71
C GLY A 213 7.49 3.11 -11.88
N ILE A 214 7.29 2.35 -10.80
CA ILE A 214 7.16 0.87 -10.86
C ILE A 214 5.76 0.35 -10.52
N HIS A 215 4.87 1.24 -10.10
CA HIS A 215 3.45 0.97 -9.89
C HIS A 215 2.60 2.17 -10.35
N PRO A 216 1.49 1.97 -11.07
CA PRO A 216 0.47 3.00 -11.26
C PRO A 216 -0.45 3.09 -10.03
N PRO A 217 -1.25 4.16 -9.89
CA PRO A 217 -2.18 4.33 -8.76
C PRO A 217 -3.17 3.18 -8.56
N ILE A 218 -3.56 2.49 -9.63
CA ILE A 218 -4.47 1.33 -9.56
C ILE A 218 -3.86 0.15 -8.80
N ASP A 219 -2.54 0.04 -8.70
CA ASP A 219 -1.89 -0.99 -7.90
C ASP A 219 -1.81 -0.61 -6.42
N ASP A 220 -1.78 0.70 -6.12
CA ASP A 220 -1.57 1.26 -4.78
C ASP A 220 -2.83 1.18 -3.91
N TYR A 221 -3.93 1.80 -4.35
CA TYR A 221 -5.13 1.90 -3.52
C TYR A 221 -5.72 0.55 -3.09
N PRO A 222 -5.87 -0.45 -3.98
CA PRO A 222 -6.32 -1.78 -3.56
C PRO A 222 -5.31 -2.48 -2.64
N GLY A 223 -4.01 -2.22 -2.82
CA GLY A 223 -2.98 -2.73 -1.92
C GLY A 223 -3.13 -2.20 -0.50
N ARG A 224 -3.42 -0.91 -0.33
CA ARG A 224 -3.70 -0.31 0.99
C ARG A 224 -4.96 -0.90 1.61
N ALA A 225 -6.06 -0.98 0.85
CA ALA A 225 -7.31 -1.57 1.35
C ALA A 225 -7.12 -3.02 1.81
N MET A 226 -6.39 -3.82 1.04
CA MET A 226 -6.02 -5.19 1.42
C MET A 226 -5.17 -5.23 2.69
N GLY A 227 -4.16 -4.34 2.78
CA GLY A 227 -3.27 -4.27 3.95
C GLY A 227 -4.01 -3.90 5.24
N GLU A 228 -5.02 -3.03 5.15
CA GLU A 228 -5.86 -2.65 6.28
C GLU A 228 -6.58 -3.86 6.87
N VAL A 229 -7.27 -4.63 6.04
CA VAL A 229 -7.99 -5.83 6.48
C VAL A 229 -7.02 -6.89 7.03
N VAL A 230 -5.99 -7.24 6.26
CA VAL A 230 -5.03 -8.27 6.65
C VAL A 230 -4.29 -7.92 7.94
N GLY A 231 -3.92 -6.64 8.13
CA GLY A 231 -3.23 -6.19 9.34
C GLY A 231 -4.08 -6.35 10.59
N MET A 232 -5.34 -5.95 10.52
CA MET A 232 -6.27 -6.09 11.63
C MET A 232 -6.59 -7.55 11.94
N ASP A 233 -6.88 -8.37 10.93
CA ASP A 233 -7.18 -9.79 11.13
C ASP A 233 -5.99 -10.54 11.75
N ALA A 234 -4.78 -10.26 11.30
CA ALA A 234 -3.57 -10.87 11.86
C ALA A 234 -3.32 -10.41 13.30
N PHE A 235 -3.59 -9.13 13.63
CA PHE A 235 -3.49 -8.62 14.99
C PHE A 235 -4.49 -9.31 15.91
N LEU A 236 -5.76 -9.38 15.51
CA LEU A 236 -6.82 -10.05 16.29
C LEU A 236 -6.50 -11.53 16.53
N LEU A 237 -5.95 -12.23 15.52
CA LEU A 237 -5.51 -13.61 15.70
C LEU A 237 -4.33 -13.71 16.67
N ALA A 238 -3.37 -12.79 16.61
CA ALA A 238 -2.23 -12.78 17.53
C ALA A 238 -2.67 -12.53 18.98
N GLU A 239 -3.64 -11.65 19.20
CA GLU A 239 -4.21 -11.42 20.51
C GLU A 239 -4.79 -12.71 21.14
N GLN A 240 -5.45 -13.55 20.35
CA GLN A 240 -5.98 -14.83 20.84
C GLN A 240 -4.90 -15.74 21.43
N TYR A 241 -3.68 -15.70 20.87
CA TYR A 241 -2.54 -16.45 21.40
C TYR A 241 -1.83 -15.74 22.56
N ALA A 242 -1.89 -14.42 22.61
CA ALA A 242 -1.22 -13.62 23.63
C ALA A 242 -1.96 -13.62 24.98
N PHE A 243 -3.28 -13.58 24.99
CA PHE A 243 -4.10 -13.55 26.20
C PHE A 243 -3.84 -14.69 27.18
N PRO A 244 -3.68 -15.96 26.78
CA PRO A 244 -3.32 -17.03 27.67
C PRO A 244 -1.98 -16.82 28.38
N LEU A 245 -1.03 -16.14 27.73
CA LEU A 245 0.30 -15.87 28.27
C LEU A 245 0.26 -14.74 29.32
N LEU A 246 -0.71 -13.84 29.23
CA LEU A 246 -0.88 -12.71 30.14
C LEU A 246 -1.74 -13.03 31.37
N GLY A 247 -2.21 -14.28 31.50
CA GLY A 247 -3.00 -14.73 32.65
C GLY A 247 -4.37 -14.09 32.76
N THR A 248 -4.92 -13.59 31.67
CA THR A 248 -6.28 -13.05 31.64
C THR A 248 -7.28 -14.17 31.48
N ASP A 249 -8.23 -14.30 32.42
CA ASP A 249 -9.25 -15.37 32.49
C ASP A 249 -10.33 -15.27 31.37
N CYS A 250 -9.98 -14.72 30.24
CA CYS A 250 -10.90 -14.43 29.13
C CYS A 250 -11.38 -15.66 28.34
N PHE A 251 -10.89 -16.86 28.68
CA PHE A 251 -11.22 -18.10 27.94
C PHE A 251 -12.42 -18.89 28.46
N GLU A 252 -13.16 -18.41 29.47
CA GLU A 252 -14.17 -19.24 30.12
C GLU A 252 -15.49 -19.45 29.37
N ALA A 253 -15.68 -18.90 28.18
CA ALA A 253 -16.97 -19.05 27.48
C ALA A 253 -16.90 -19.25 25.96
N GLY A 254 -16.10 -20.20 25.48
CA GLY A 254 -16.38 -20.76 24.16
C GLY A 254 -15.60 -20.22 22.96
N GLY A 255 -14.40 -19.66 23.15
CA GLY A 255 -13.42 -19.74 22.06
C GLY A 255 -13.16 -18.50 21.22
N TYR A 256 -13.57 -17.31 21.61
CA TYR A 256 -13.13 -16.08 20.95
C TYR A 256 -12.57 -15.08 21.98
N PRO A 257 -11.58 -14.21 21.56
CA PRO A 257 -10.89 -13.36 22.50
C PRO A 257 -11.83 -12.36 23.15
N CYS A 258 -11.35 -11.72 24.21
CA CYS A 258 -12.02 -10.59 24.84
C CYS A 258 -12.12 -9.38 23.89
N LEU A 259 -12.69 -9.62 22.75
CA LEU A 259 -13.38 -8.57 22.04
C LEU A 259 -14.52 -8.16 22.95
N CYS A 260 -14.57 -6.90 23.22
CA CYS A 260 -15.67 -6.32 23.95
C CYS A 260 -16.98 -6.70 23.23
N PRO A 261 -17.80 -7.62 23.74
CA PRO A 261 -18.96 -8.09 22.98
C PRO A 261 -19.82 -6.92 22.57
N GLY A 262 -20.04 -6.74 21.25
CA GLY A 262 -20.79 -5.63 20.71
C GLY A 262 -19.96 -4.40 20.29
N ASP A 263 -18.63 -4.42 20.43
CA ASP A 263 -17.71 -3.47 19.82
C ASP A 263 -17.09 -4.14 18.58
N PHE A 264 -17.80 -4.07 17.47
CA PHE A 264 -17.45 -4.80 16.25
C PHE A 264 -16.41 -4.07 15.39
N ASN A 265 -16.25 -2.76 15.60
CA ASN A 265 -15.26 -1.93 14.92
C ASN A 265 -13.99 -1.71 15.75
N SER A 266 -13.95 -2.23 16.98
CA SER A 266 -12.83 -2.15 17.91
C SER A 266 -12.40 -0.72 18.25
N ASP A 267 -13.36 0.22 18.35
CA ASP A 267 -13.09 1.62 18.72
C ASP A 267 -13.18 1.86 20.25
N GLY A 268 -13.43 0.82 21.03
CA GLY A 268 -13.58 0.87 22.49
C GLY A 268 -14.96 1.34 22.96
N LEU A 269 -15.91 1.52 22.06
CA LEU A 269 -17.26 1.99 22.35
C LEU A 269 -18.29 1.08 21.67
N ARG A 270 -19.35 0.78 22.35
CA ARG A 270 -20.51 0.03 21.81
C ARG A 270 -21.57 1.03 21.36
N ASN A 271 -21.54 1.39 20.09
CA ASN A 271 -22.29 2.53 19.58
C ASN A 271 -22.89 2.29 18.18
N LEU A 272 -23.33 3.35 17.49
CA LEU A 272 -24.02 3.22 16.20
C LEU A 272 -23.20 2.57 15.08
N PRO A 273 -21.89 2.81 14.90
CA PRO A 273 -21.06 2.08 13.96
C PRO A 273 -21.11 0.56 14.12
N ASP A 274 -21.09 0.06 15.35
CA ASP A 274 -21.16 -1.39 15.62
C ASP A 274 -22.51 -1.97 15.26
N LEU A 275 -23.58 -1.25 15.62
CA LEU A 275 -24.93 -1.65 15.20
C LEU A 275 -25.08 -1.73 13.69
N LEU A 276 -24.48 -0.79 12.97
CA LEU A 276 -24.52 -0.80 11.51
C LEU A 276 -23.76 -2.00 10.93
N LEU A 277 -22.61 -2.35 11.52
CA LEU A 277 -21.85 -3.55 11.13
C LEU A 277 -22.68 -4.83 11.33
N LEU A 278 -23.33 -4.98 12.48
CA LEU A 278 -24.21 -6.11 12.74
C LEU A 278 -25.39 -6.15 11.74
N LEU A 279 -26.03 -5.02 11.48
CA LEU A 279 -27.18 -4.95 10.60
C LEU A 279 -26.85 -5.21 9.13
N VAL A 280 -25.65 -4.86 8.66
CA VAL A 280 -25.19 -5.17 7.30
C VAL A 280 -25.12 -6.68 7.06
N HIS A 281 -24.76 -7.44 8.08
CA HIS A 281 -24.62 -8.90 8.01
C HIS A 281 -25.85 -9.66 8.55
N PHE A 282 -26.93 -8.94 8.88
CA PHE A 282 -28.10 -9.55 9.51
C PHE A 282 -28.77 -10.58 8.58
N GLY A 283 -28.94 -11.79 9.08
CA GLY A 283 -29.49 -12.93 8.34
C GLY A 283 -28.44 -13.76 7.59
N GLU A 284 -27.15 -13.42 7.71
CA GLU A 284 -26.05 -14.21 7.13
C GLU A 284 -25.61 -15.31 8.12
N ALA A 285 -25.28 -16.49 7.56
CA ALA A 285 -24.60 -17.54 8.31
C ALA A 285 -23.15 -17.12 8.63
N VAL A 286 -22.68 -17.47 9.82
CA VAL A 286 -21.30 -17.26 10.21
C VAL A 286 -20.40 -18.26 9.51
N ASP A 287 -19.35 -17.78 8.83
CA ASP A 287 -18.41 -18.63 8.12
C ASP A 287 -16.96 -18.23 8.41
N VAL A 288 -16.24 -19.09 9.07
CA VAL A 288 -14.78 -18.99 9.30
C VAL A 288 -13.96 -19.15 8.00
N GLY A 289 -14.60 -19.50 6.88
CA GLY A 289 -13.98 -19.70 5.58
C GLY A 289 -14.04 -18.49 4.61
N GLY A 290 -14.67 -17.37 5.01
CA GLY A 290 -14.63 -16.10 4.29
C GLY A 290 -15.75 -15.83 3.28
N ASN A 291 -16.85 -16.61 3.26
CA ASN A 291 -18.02 -16.38 2.41
C ASN A 291 -19.31 -15.99 3.18
N GLY A 292 -19.21 -15.77 4.47
CA GLY A 292 -20.31 -15.40 5.36
C GLY A 292 -19.92 -14.29 6.32
N ALA A 293 -20.80 -14.01 7.30
CA ALA A 293 -20.55 -13.03 8.34
C ALA A 293 -19.36 -13.44 9.23
N SER A 294 -18.66 -12.43 9.74
CA SER A 294 -17.58 -12.67 10.72
C SER A 294 -18.13 -13.30 12.01
N PRO A 295 -17.46 -14.32 12.58
CA PRO A 295 -17.86 -14.92 13.85
C PRO A 295 -18.00 -13.95 15.02
N VAL A 296 -17.32 -12.80 14.98
CA VAL A 296 -17.47 -11.75 16.03
C VAL A 296 -18.85 -11.12 16.08
N LEU A 297 -19.64 -11.22 15.01
CA LEU A 297 -21.00 -10.68 14.93
C LEU A 297 -22.04 -11.62 15.54
N ASP A 298 -21.69 -12.88 15.77
CA ASP A 298 -22.53 -13.92 16.38
C ASP A 298 -22.29 -13.94 17.89
N LEU A 299 -23.00 -13.07 18.60
CA LEU A 299 -22.83 -12.88 20.04
C LEU A 299 -23.45 -14.01 20.88
N ASP A 300 -24.43 -14.71 20.34
CA ASP A 300 -25.12 -15.80 21.04
C ASP A 300 -24.62 -17.19 20.63
N GLY A 301 -23.71 -17.28 19.67
CA GLY A 301 -23.11 -18.54 19.23
C GLY A 301 -24.06 -19.43 18.45
N SER A 302 -25.09 -18.88 17.86
CA SER A 302 -26.13 -19.63 17.11
C SER A 302 -25.66 -20.13 15.73
N GLY A 303 -24.61 -19.53 15.19
CA GLY A 303 -24.08 -19.80 13.86
C GLY A 303 -24.67 -18.90 12.75
N ASP A 304 -25.56 -17.99 13.10
CA ASP A 304 -26.15 -17.00 12.18
C ASP A 304 -26.23 -15.64 12.86
N VAL A 305 -25.97 -14.55 12.13
CA VAL A 305 -26.20 -13.18 12.65
C VAL A 305 -27.70 -12.88 12.65
N ASN A 306 -28.30 -12.82 13.83
CA ASN A 306 -29.74 -12.79 13.95
C ASN A 306 -30.24 -11.85 15.08
N THR A 307 -31.52 -12.01 15.46
CA THR A 307 -32.13 -11.15 16.50
C THR A 307 -31.50 -11.36 17.88
N GLY A 308 -30.93 -12.56 18.16
CA GLY A 308 -30.22 -12.85 19.41
C GLY A 308 -29.00 -11.93 19.56
N ASP A 309 -28.24 -11.77 18.52
CA ASP A 309 -27.03 -10.92 18.48
C ASP A 309 -27.38 -9.45 18.62
N LEU A 310 -28.45 -9.02 17.92
CA LEU A 310 -28.96 -7.66 18.07
C LEU A 310 -29.39 -7.37 19.52
N LEU A 311 -30.09 -8.29 20.14
CA LEU A 311 -30.47 -8.16 21.57
C LEU A 311 -29.24 -8.18 22.46
N GLY A 312 -28.29 -9.07 22.20
CA GLY A 312 -26.99 -9.13 22.90
C GLY A 312 -26.27 -7.78 22.86
N MET A 313 -26.13 -7.20 21.65
CA MET A 313 -25.51 -5.91 21.48
C MET A 313 -26.26 -4.78 22.21
N LEU A 314 -27.58 -4.76 22.14
CA LEU A 314 -28.40 -3.74 22.82
C LEU A 314 -28.28 -3.79 24.33
N THR A 315 -27.97 -4.94 24.93
CA THR A 315 -27.76 -5.06 26.39
C THR A 315 -26.50 -4.36 26.88
N VAL A 316 -25.52 -4.20 26.01
CA VAL A 316 -24.22 -3.56 26.29
C VAL A 316 -24.09 -2.18 25.66
N TRP A 317 -25.13 -1.67 25.01
CA TRP A 317 -25.15 -0.40 24.29
C TRP A 317 -24.68 0.79 25.15
N GLY A 318 -23.76 1.58 24.60
CA GLY A 318 -23.25 2.79 25.25
C GLY A 318 -22.38 2.54 26.46
N GLN A 319 -22.02 1.28 26.75
CA GLN A 319 -21.06 0.96 27.80
C GLN A 319 -19.65 0.98 27.19
N PRO A 320 -18.64 1.52 27.88
CA PRO A 320 -17.25 1.37 27.44
C PRO A 320 -16.81 -0.09 27.52
N CYS A 321 -15.89 -0.45 26.70
CA CYS A 321 -15.16 -1.70 26.82
C CYS A 321 -14.12 -1.71 27.99
#